data_806d6bfdd52ef3d95479e75a97b54b18
#
_entry.id   806d6bfdd52ef3d95479e75a97b54b18
#
_cell.length_a   1.000
_cell.length_b   1.000
_cell.length_c   1.000
_cell.angle_alpha   90.00
_cell.angle_beta   90.00
_cell.angle_gamma   90.00
#
_symmetry.space_group_name_H-M   'P 1'
#
loop_
_entity.id
_entity.type
_entity.pdbx_description
1 polymer ?
#
loop_
_entity_poly.entity_id
_entity_poly.type
_entity_poly.pdbx_seq_one_letter_code
_entity_poly.pdbx_strand_id
1 'polypeptide(L)'
;MGWTLGPLLGTALIATGGPETVFWAPFALFLAAAVCVAAMRVADAGQQARAERIAAGTEVTGWAGMVRGFSALWRDRLLRTLTIAVLVLAAIYLPTEAVVLPTYFEALGDPASLGIVIAALAGGSAIGAFSYGWLSVRMSRMAITRVVLIGTAASIIPMALLPALPLVVVAAFFLGLCWGPFNPLMSTLVQRRVPADEQGRVYGVQLSVFYAAPPLAMLAVGFSVERFGVSATYLGLAGILAATALLVLLAPGLKEIDD
;
A
#
# COMPACT_ATOMS: atom_id res chain seq x y z
N MET A 1 5.18 -10.74 1.18
CA MET A 1 5.81 -11.90 0.51
C MET A 1 5.17 -12.20 -0.85
N GLY A 2 3.84 -12.41 -0.95
CA GLY A 2 3.19 -12.72 -2.22
C GLY A 2 3.36 -11.66 -3.32
N TRP A 3 3.27 -10.39 -2.96
CA TRP A 3 3.44 -9.26 -3.88
C TRP A 3 4.87 -9.15 -4.45
N THR A 4 5.88 -9.57 -3.69
CA THR A 4 7.29 -9.51 -4.11
C THR A 4 7.69 -10.71 -4.95
N LEU A 5 7.25 -11.91 -4.55
CA LEU A 5 7.61 -13.17 -5.23
C LEU A 5 6.66 -13.51 -6.37
N GLY A 6 5.41 -13.00 -6.33
CA GLY A 6 4.38 -13.29 -7.31
C GLY A 6 4.80 -13.03 -8.77
N PRO A 7 5.26 -11.82 -9.12
CA PRO A 7 5.71 -11.50 -10.48
C PRO A 7 6.90 -12.35 -10.93
N LEU A 8 7.87 -12.61 -10.04
CA LEU A 8 9.04 -13.45 -10.36
C LEU A 8 8.65 -14.92 -10.59
N LEU A 9 7.77 -15.44 -9.73
CA LEU A 9 7.24 -16.80 -9.91
C LEU A 9 6.35 -16.91 -11.15
N GLY A 10 5.55 -15.87 -11.42
CA GLY A 10 4.71 -15.81 -12.61
C GLY A 10 5.53 -15.87 -13.90
N THR A 11 6.59 -15.06 -14.00
CA THR A 11 7.49 -15.08 -15.16
C THR A 11 8.25 -16.40 -15.30
N ALA A 12 8.71 -16.98 -14.19
CA ALA A 12 9.35 -18.30 -14.20
C ALA A 12 8.39 -19.41 -14.63
N LEU A 13 7.14 -19.39 -14.18
CA LEU A 13 6.10 -20.35 -14.59
C LEU A 13 5.75 -20.25 -16.07
N ILE A 14 5.67 -19.03 -16.62
CA ILE A 14 5.47 -18.84 -18.08
C ILE A 14 6.64 -19.42 -18.86
N ALA A 15 7.87 -19.13 -18.42
CA ALA A 15 9.07 -19.59 -19.13
C ALA A 15 9.26 -21.11 -19.11
N THR A 16 8.80 -21.80 -18.07
CA THR A 16 9.01 -23.24 -17.88
C THR A 16 7.83 -24.11 -18.32
N GLY A 17 6.60 -23.63 -18.14
CA GLY A 17 5.39 -24.42 -18.33
C GLY A 17 4.34 -23.78 -19.26
N GLY A 18 4.67 -22.62 -19.84
CA GLY A 18 3.75 -21.89 -20.72
C GLY A 18 2.72 -21.05 -19.97
N PRO A 19 1.93 -20.23 -20.71
CA PRO A 19 0.99 -19.27 -20.11
C PRO A 19 -0.13 -19.91 -19.26
N GLU A 20 -0.46 -21.16 -19.52
CA GLU A 20 -1.51 -21.86 -18.76
C GLU A 20 -1.09 -22.14 -17.30
N THR A 21 0.19 -22.33 -17.03
CA THR A 21 0.69 -22.63 -15.69
C THR A 21 0.49 -21.46 -14.72
N VAL A 22 0.42 -20.23 -15.23
CA VAL A 22 0.15 -19.03 -14.43
C VAL A 22 -1.26 -19.03 -13.83
N PHE A 23 -2.20 -19.76 -14.43
CA PHE A 23 -3.55 -19.92 -13.87
C PHE A 23 -3.64 -21.10 -12.91
N TRP A 24 -3.02 -22.23 -13.26
CA TRP A 24 -3.13 -23.46 -12.47
C TRP A 24 -2.31 -23.43 -11.18
N ALA A 25 -1.13 -22.80 -11.19
CA ALA A 25 -0.29 -22.74 -9.99
C ALA A 25 -0.92 -21.90 -8.87
N PRO A 26 -1.42 -20.65 -9.10
CA PRO A 26 -2.18 -19.91 -8.10
C PRO A 26 -3.45 -20.64 -7.65
N PHE A 27 -4.18 -21.28 -8.56
CA PHE A 27 -5.36 -22.08 -8.21
C PHE A 27 -5.02 -23.17 -7.19
N ALA A 28 -3.97 -23.96 -7.45
CA ALA A 28 -3.52 -24.99 -6.52
C ALA A 28 -3.08 -24.41 -5.16
N LEU A 29 -2.38 -23.28 -5.17
CA LEU A 29 -1.96 -22.57 -3.94
C LEU A 29 -3.16 -22.05 -3.15
N PHE A 30 -4.16 -21.46 -3.81
CA PHE A 30 -5.39 -21.02 -3.15
C PHE A 30 -6.19 -22.18 -2.57
N LEU A 31 -6.26 -23.31 -3.28
CA LEU A 31 -6.92 -24.52 -2.80
C LEU A 31 -6.19 -25.08 -1.56
N ALA A 32 -4.87 -25.15 -1.60
CA ALA A 32 -4.06 -25.55 -0.45
C ALA A 32 -4.25 -24.60 0.75
N ALA A 33 -4.25 -23.30 0.52
CA ALA A 33 -4.53 -22.31 1.55
C ALA A 33 -5.94 -22.49 2.14
N ALA A 34 -6.95 -22.70 1.31
CA ALA A 34 -8.32 -22.95 1.76
C ALA A 34 -8.41 -24.21 2.64
N VAL A 35 -7.75 -25.30 2.25
CA VAL A 35 -7.66 -26.54 3.06
C VAL A 35 -6.94 -26.26 4.38
N CYS A 36 -5.83 -25.53 4.37
CA CYS A 36 -5.13 -25.15 5.61
C CYS A 36 -6.03 -24.34 6.55
N VAL A 37 -6.75 -23.35 6.02
CA VAL A 37 -7.69 -22.53 6.82
C VAL A 37 -8.85 -23.40 7.34
N ALA A 38 -9.41 -24.28 6.54
CA ALA A 38 -10.48 -25.19 6.97
C ALA A 38 -10.02 -26.19 8.06
N ALA A 39 -8.74 -26.57 8.02
CA ALA A 39 -8.13 -27.46 9.02
C ALA A 39 -7.76 -26.74 10.34
N MET A 40 -7.74 -25.40 10.34
CA MET A 40 -7.45 -24.62 11.54
C MET A 40 -8.56 -24.78 12.60
N ARG A 41 -8.21 -25.37 13.72
CA ARG A 41 -9.08 -25.49 14.91
C ARG A 41 -8.68 -24.42 15.94
N VAL A 42 -8.93 -23.17 15.63
CA VAL A 42 -8.70 -22.06 16.56
C VAL A 42 -10.00 -21.75 17.27
N ALA A 43 -10.01 -21.75 18.60
CA ALA A 43 -11.12 -21.22 19.35
C ALA A 43 -11.28 -19.74 18.95
N ASP A 44 -12.43 -19.40 18.36
CA ASP A 44 -12.69 -18.04 17.92
C ASP A 44 -13.01 -17.16 19.13
N ALA A 45 -11.97 -16.54 19.70
CA ALA A 45 -12.11 -15.57 20.78
C ALA A 45 -13.03 -14.39 20.38
N GLY A 46 -13.15 -14.11 19.06
CA GLY A 46 -14.06 -13.13 18.52
C GLY A 46 -15.53 -13.55 18.64
N GLN A 47 -15.85 -14.84 18.54
CA GLN A 47 -17.23 -15.33 18.69
C GLN A 47 -17.77 -15.12 20.10
N GLN A 48 -16.97 -15.35 21.12
CA GLN A 48 -17.39 -15.14 22.52
C GLN A 48 -17.66 -13.65 22.78
N ALA A 49 -16.70 -12.78 22.42
CA ALA A 49 -16.87 -11.33 22.53
C ALA A 49 -18.02 -10.79 21.67
N ARG A 50 -18.32 -11.44 20.56
CA ARG A 50 -19.49 -11.12 19.71
C ARG A 50 -20.78 -11.55 20.36
N ALA A 51 -20.84 -12.78 20.89
CA ALA A 51 -22.02 -13.29 21.59
C ALA A 51 -22.37 -12.44 22.82
N GLU A 52 -21.38 -12.02 23.60
CA GLU A 52 -21.56 -11.09 24.71
C GLU A 52 -22.12 -9.75 24.29
N ARG A 53 -21.66 -9.17 23.17
CA ARG A 53 -22.17 -7.91 22.61
C ARG A 53 -23.60 -8.05 22.07
N ILE A 54 -23.92 -9.17 21.44
CA ILE A 54 -25.30 -9.47 20.99
C ILE A 54 -26.22 -9.55 22.21
N ALA A 55 -25.80 -10.29 23.25
CA ALA A 55 -26.56 -10.43 24.47
C ALA A 55 -26.74 -9.08 25.21
N ALA A 56 -25.74 -8.21 25.16
CA ALA A 56 -25.82 -6.86 25.72
C ALA A 56 -26.57 -5.85 24.86
N GLY A 57 -27.05 -6.22 23.66
CA GLY A 57 -27.70 -5.33 22.72
C GLY A 57 -26.81 -4.20 22.16
N THR A 58 -25.49 -4.37 22.31
CA THR A 58 -24.48 -3.36 21.91
C THR A 58 -23.79 -3.68 20.57
N GLU A 59 -24.15 -4.81 19.94
CA GLU A 59 -23.59 -5.16 18.65
C GLU A 59 -24.09 -4.21 17.56
N VAL A 60 -23.13 -3.58 16.89
CA VAL A 60 -23.39 -2.70 15.76
C VAL A 60 -22.81 -3.35 14.51
N THR A 61 -23.72 -3.82 13.64
CA THR A 61 -23.38 -4.51 12.39
C THR A 61 -23.79 -3.70 11.16
N GLY A 62 -23.31 -4.12 10.00
CA GLY A 62 -23.67 -3.53 8.72
C GLY A 62 -23.22 -2.07 8.59
N TRP A 63 -24.06 -1.25 7.99
CA TRP A 63 -23.78 0.16 7.72
C TRP A 63 -23.43 0.98 8.96
N ALA A 64 -24.15 0.76 10.06
CA ALA A 64 -23.88 1.45 11.33
C ALA A 64 -22.50 1.10 11.91
N GLY A 65 -22.03 -0.15 11.72
CA GLY A 65 -20.68 -0.57 12.08
C GLY A 65 -19.61 0.14 11.26
N MET A 66 -19.85 0.32 9.97
CA MET A 66 -18.93 1.04 9.06
C MET A 66 -18.87 2.53 9.43
N VAL A 67 -19.99 3.17 9.69
CA VAL A 67 -20.06 4.59 10.13
C VAL A 67 -19.33 4.78 11.45
N ARG A 68 -19.44 3.86 12.41
CA ARG A 68 -18.67 3.90 13.67
C ARG A 68 -17.16 3.79 13.41
N GLY A 69 -16.73 2.84 12.58
CA GLY A 69 -15.32 2.70 12.22
C GLY A 69 -14.77 3.97 11.55
N PHE A 70 -15.53 4.56 10.63
CA PHE A 70 -15.18 5.83 9.99
C PHE A 70 -15.11 6.97 11.01
N SER A 71 -16.09 7.06 11.92
CA SER A 71 -16.10 8.08 12.97
C SER A 71 -14.93 7.94 13.93
N ALA A 72 -14.56 6.73 14.32
CA ALA A 72 -13.38 6.47 15.15
C ALA A 72 -12.10 6.94 14.47
N LEU A 73 -11.93 6.58 13.19
CA LEU A 73 -10.79 7.01 12.38
C LEU A 73 -10.73 8.54 12.20
N TRP A 74 -11.89 9.19 12.03
CA TRP A 74 -11.97 10.62 11.75
C TRP A 74 -11.80 11.51 13.00
N ARG A 75 -12.11 10.97 14.19
CA ARG A 75 -11.94 11.67 15.48
C ARG A 75 -10.47 11.84 15.83
N ASP A 76 -9.64 10.84 15.55
CA ASP A 76 -8.20 10.92 15.81
C ASP A 76 -7.52 11.72 14.69
N ARG A 77 -6.91 12.86 15.06
CA ARG A 77 -6.27 13.77 14.11
C ARG A 77 -5.11 13.13 13.37
N LEU A 78 -4.33 12.29 14.07
CA LEU A 78 -3.19 11.60 13.47
C LEU A 78 -3.66 10.55 12.48
N LEU A 79 -4.57 9.64 12.89
CA LEU A 79 -5.08 8.59 12.03
C LEU A 79 -5.78 9.16 10.79
N ARG A 80 -6.56 10.23 10.94
CA ARG A 80 -7.16 10.95 9.82
C ARG A 80 -6.11 11.49 8.86
N THR A 81 -5.09 12.21 9.35
CA THR A 81 -4.03 12.79 8.53
C THR A 81 -3.29 11.71 7.75
N LEU A 82 -2.91 10.63 8.42
CA LEU A 82 -2.20 9.52 7.79
C LEU A 82 -3.11 8.76 6.81
N THR A 83 -4.39 8.59 7.10
CA THR A 83 -5.32 7.93 6.16
C THR A 83 -5.52 8.76 4.89
N ILE A 84 -5.62 10.09 5.00
CA ILE A 84 -5.67 10.97 3.82
C ILE A 84 -4.36 10.86 3.03
N ALA A 85 -3.21 10.84 3.71
CA ALA A 85 -1.91 10.66 3.06
C ALA A 85 -1.84 9.34 2.29
N VAL A 86 -2.27 8.24 2.90
CA VAL A 86 -2.34 6.91 2.26
C VAL A 86 -3.25 6.91 1.04
N LEU A 87 -4.41 7.57 1.14
CA LEU A 87 -5.36 7.66 0.04
C LEU A 87 -4.72 8.33 -1.18
N VAL A 88 -4.06 9.48 -0.98
CA VAL A 88 -3.37 10.19 -2.05
C VAL A 88 -2.18 9.37 -2.57
N LEU A 89 -1.41 8.76 -1.68
CA LEU A 89 -0.28 7.90 -2.06
C LEU A 89 -0.75 6.69 -2.88
N ALA A 90 -1.82 6.03 -2.49
CA ALA A 90 -2.40 4.90 -3.23
C ALA A 90 -2.94 5.33 -4.60
N ALA A 91 -3.58 6.52 -4.66
CA ALA A 91 -4.08 7.11 -5.90
C ALA A 91 -2.96 7.53 -6.87
N ILE A 92 -1.71 7.60 -6.42
CA ILE A 92 -0.53 7.88 -7.26
C ILE A 92 0.23 6.59 -7.55
N TYR A 93 0.51 5.80 -6.52
CA TYR A 93 1.35 4.61 -6.61
C TYR A 93 0.75 3.53 -7.52
N LEU A 94 -0.52 3.17 -7.30
CA LEU A 94 -1.16 2.10 -8.08
C LEU A 94 -1.33 2.44 -9.57
N PRO A 95 -1.76 3.67 -9.97
CA PRO A 95 -1.73 4.05 -11.39
C PRO A 95 -0.31 4.16 -11.97
N THR A 96 0.70 4.53 -11.18
CA THR A 96 2.10 4.52 -11.64
C THR A 96 2.51 3.11 -12.06
N GLU A 97 2.22 2.11 -11.24
CA GLU A 97 2.57 0.71 -11.49
C GLU A 97 1.71 0.08 -12.60
N ALA A 98 0.41 0.39 -12.64
CA ALA A 98 -0.55 -0.28 -13.52
C ALA A 98 -0.81 0.44 -14.86
N VAL A 99 -0.50 1.73 -14.97
CA VAL A 99 -0.78 2.54 -16.16
C VAL A 99 0.49 3.21 -16.70
N VAL A 100 1.15 4.03 -15.87
CA VAL A 100 2.26 4.90 -16.35
C VAL A 100 3.46 4.08 -16.81
N LEU A 101 3.97 3.19 -15.97
CA LEU A 101 5.14 2.38 -16.31
C LEU A 101 4.87 1.38 -17.45
N PRO A 102 3.77 0.63 -17.46
CA PRO A 102 3.46 -0.25 -18.58
C PRO A 102 3.37 0.51 -19.89
N THR A 103 2.64 1.63 -19.95
CA THR A 103 2.53 2.45 -21.18
C THR A 103 3.88 2.98 -21.63
N TYR A 104 4.76 3.38 -20.72
CA TYR A 104 6.10 3.86 -21.05
C TYR A 104 6.97 2.75 -21.67
N PHE A 105 7.07 1.59 -21.00
CA PHE A 105 7.91 0.49 -21.47
C PHE A 105 7.34 -0.19 -22.73
N GLU A 106 6.02 -0.21 -22.90
CA GLU A 106 5.38 -0.67 -24.14
C GLU A 106 5.74 0.24 -25.31
N ALA A 107 5.70 1.57 -25.11
CA ALA A 107 6.11 2.54 -26.13
C ALA A 107 7.60 2.42 -26.51
N LEU A 108 8.46 1.95 -25.61
CA LEU A 108 9.86 1.64 -25.88
C LEU A 108 10.07 0.28 -26.54
N GLY A 109 9.05 -0.58 -26.62
CA GLY A 109 9.17 -1.96 -27.09
C GLY A 109 9.98 -2.87 -26.15
N ASP A 110 10.10 -2.51 -24.87
CA ASP A 110 10.90 -3.22 -23.87
C ASP A 110 10.08 -3.60 -22.61
N PRO A 111 9.11 -4.51 -22.72
CA PRO A 111 8.30 -4.95 -21.59
C PRO A 111 9.10 -5.72 -20.52
N ALA A 112 10.27 -6.27 -20.87
CA ALA A 112 11.13 -6.98 -19.91
C ALA A 112 11.69 -6.02 -18.84
N SER A 113 12.06 -4.82 -19.22
CA SER A 113 12.56 -3.79 -18.30
C SER A 113 11.49 -3.35 -17.28
N LEU A 114 10.19 -3.38 -17.64
CA LEU A 114 9.10 -3.17 -16.67
C LEU A 114 9.17 -4.17 -15.52
N GLY A 115 9.37 -5.47 -15.84
CA GLY A 115 9.49 -6.51 -14.83
C GLY A 115 10.64 -6.27 -13.86
N ILE A 116 11.79 -5.79 -14.35
CA ILE A 116 12.96 -5.43 -13.53
C ILE A 116 12.64 -4.26 -12.58
N VAL A 117 11.97 -3.23 -13.08
CA VAL A 117 11.59 -2.06 -12.27
C VAL A 117 10.60 -2.46 -11.17
N ILE A 118 9.57 -3.24 -11.50
CA ILE A 118 8.59 -3.74 -10.52
C ILE A 118 9.26 -4.66 -9.49
N ALA A 119 10.18 -5.53 -9.91
CA ALA A 119 10.93 -6.39 -9.00
C ALA A 119 11.82 -5.59 -8.05
N ALA A 120 12.49 -4.54 -8.53
CA ALA A 120 13.29 -3.64 -7.70
C ALA A 120 12.44 -2.92 -6.66
N LEU A 121 11.29 -2.38 -7.06
CA LEU A 121 10.32 -1.71 -6.20
C LEU A 121 9.77 -2.66 -5.12
N ALA A 122 9.36 -3.85 -5.51
CA ALA A 122 8.85 -4.87 -4.59
C ALA A 122 9.94 -5.38 -3.63
N GLY A 123 11.17 -5.59 -4.12
CA GLY A 123 12.33 -5.96 -3.31
C GLY A 123 12.67 -4.90 -2.28
N GLY A 124 12.72 -3.63 -2.70
CA GLY A 124 12.91 -2.49 -1.82
C GLY A 124 11.82 -2.44 -0.73
N SER A 125 10.55 -2.58 -1.12
CA SER A 125 9.41 -2.55 -0.18
C SER A 125 9.47 -3.69 0.85
N ALA A 126 9.86 -4.89 0.43
CA ALA A 126 10.06 -6.00 1.35
C ALA A 126 11.16 -5.71 2.37
N ILE A 127 12.33 -5.26 1.91
CA ILE A 127 13.46 -4.90 2.80
C ILE A 127 13.04 -3.78 3.76
N GLY A 128 12.34 -2.75 3.26
CA GLY A 128 11.81 -1.64 4.06
C GLY A 128 10.84 -2.12 5.14
N ALA A 129 9.89 -2.98 4.79
CA ALA A 129 8.94 -3.55 5.74
C ALA A 129 9.61 -4.40 6.83
N PHE A 130 10.57 -5.24 6.45
CA PHE A 130 11.34 -6.04 7.42
C PHE A 130 12.21 -5.19 8.33
N SER A 131 12.76 -4.08 7.81
CA SER A 131 13.60 -3.17 8.60
C SER A 131 12.80 -2.41 9.67
N TYR A 132 11.47 -2.36 9.59
CA TYR A 132 10.64 -1.62 10.53
C TYR A 132 10.82 -2.07 11.98
N GLY A 133 10.93 -3.38 12.25
CA GLY A 133 11.15 -3.90 13.59
C GLY A 133 12.44 -3.33 14.22
N TRP A 134 13.52 -3.27 13.46
CA TRP A 134 14.79 -2.70 13.88
C TRP A 134 14.75 -1.17 13.98
N LEU A 135 14.07 -0.49 13.02
CA LEU A 135 13.89 0.96 13.02
C LEU A 135 13.07 1.44 14.21
N SER A 136 11.98 0.72 14.55
CA SER A 136 11.05 1.10 15.62
C SER A 136 11.66 1.11 17.02
N VAL A 137 12.79 0.39 17.21
CA VAL A 137 13.55 0.37 18.48
C VAL A 137 14.58 1.52 18.53
N ARG A 138 15.05 2.00 17.38
CA ARG A 138 16.14 3.00 17.28
C ARG A 138 15.70 4.40 16.91
N MET A 139 14.54 4.54 16.30
CA MET A 139 14.02 5.80 15.80
C MET A 139 12.63 6.08 16.36
N SER A 140 12.31 7.35 16.58
CA SER A 140 10.94 7.75 16.90
C SER A 140 9.99 7.47 15.71
N ARG A 141 8.71 7.29 16.00
CA ARG A 141 7.69 7.09 14.95
C ARG A 141 7.63 8.30 14.01
N MET A 142 7.84 9.50 14.55
CA MET A 142 7.97 10.73 13.78
C MET A 142 9.15 10.64 12.78
N ALA A 143 10.31 10.17 13.22
CA ALA A 143 11.48 10.03 12.35
C ALA A 143 11.23 9.00 11.24
N ILE A 144 10.62 7.85 11.56
CA ILE A 144 10.23 6.85 10.57
C ILE A 144 9.23 7.43 9.56
N THR A 145 8.20 8.16 10.03
CA THR A 145 7.21 8.80 9.15
C THR A 145 7.87 9.81 8.21
N ARG A 146 8.83 10.61 8.70
CA ARG A 146 9.60 11.53 7.86
C ARG A 146 10.41 10.79 6.79
N VAL A 147 11.09 9.70 7.14
CA VAL A 147 11.83 8.87 6.19
C VAL A 147 10.89 8.31 5.12
N VAL A 148 9.73 7.79 5.52
CA VAL A 148 8.72 7.29 4.59
C VAL A 148 8.25 8.40 3.62
N LEU A 149 7.81 9.52 4.13
CA LEU A 149 7.23 10.59 3.30
C LEU A 149 8.26 11.28 2.42
N ILE A 150 9.38 11.71 3.01
CA ILE A 150 10.45 12.41 2.27
C ILE A 150 11.16 11.46 1.31
N GLY A 151 11.48 10.26 1.77
CA GLY A 151 12.16 9.26 0.95
C GLY A 151 11.33 8.80 -0.24
N THR A 152 10.03 8.57 -0.04
CA THR A 152 9.10 8.23 -1.13
C THR A 152 8.99 9.38 -2.13
N ALA A 153 8.82 10.62 -1.68
CA ALA A 153 8.75 11.79 -2.55
C ALA A 153 10.09 12.05 -3.26
N ALA A 154 11.23 11.90 -2.59
CA ALA A 154 12.55 12.07 -3.19
C ALA A 154 12.87 11.00 -4.23
N SER A 155 12.34 9.79 -4.07
CA SER A 155 12.59 8.67 -4.99
C SER A 155 11.69 8.71 -6.23
N ILE A 156 10.45 9.20 -6.12
CA ILE A 156 9.54 9.26 -7.28
C ILE A 156 9.95 10.34 -8.28
N ILE A 157 10.58 11.44 -7.83
CA ILE A 157 10.99 12.54 -8.70
C ILE A 157 12.01 12.08 -9.76
N PRO A 158 13.16 11.47 -9.40
CA PRO A 158 14.10 10.97 -10.41
C PRO A 158 13.47 9.86 -11.28
N MET A 159 12.57 9.05 -10.73
CA MET A 159 11.86 8.03 -11.49
C MET A 159 10.92 8.66 -12.53
N ALA A 160 10.24 9.76 -12.19
CA ALA A 160 9.32 10.47 -13.09
C ALA A 160 10.02 11.21 -14.24
N LEU A 161 11.31 11.49 -14.11
CA LEU A 161 12.13 12.01 -15.21
C LEU A 161 12.40 10.95 -16.29
N LEU A 162 12.08 9.68 -16.04
CA LEU A 162 12.27 8.56 -16.96
C LEU A 162 13.68 8.53 -17.57
N PRO A 163 14.73 8.54 -16.72
CA PRO A 163 16.11 8.51 -17.19
C PRO A 163 16.48 7.11 -17.73
N ALA A 164 17.76 6.88 -18.00
CA ALA A 164 18.24 5.54 -18.36
C ALA A 164 17.80 4.46 -17.35
N LEU A 165 17.46 3.27 -17.85
CA LEU A 165 16.90 2.15 -17.08
C LEU A 165 17.58 1.90 -15.72
N PRO A 166 18.93 1.89 -15.60
CA PRO A 166 19.56 1.65 -14.30
C PRO A 166 19.16 2.66 -13.21
N LEU A 167 18.97 3.93 -13.59
CA LEU A 167 18.54 4.97 -12.66
C LEU A 167 17.06 4.81 -12.27
N VAL A 168 16.20 4.40 -13.20
CA VAL A 168 14.81 4.07 -12.91
C VAL A 168 14.72 2.91 -11.93
N VAL A 169 15.51 1.85 -12.13
CA VAL A 169 15.58 0.68 -11.25
C VAL A 169 16.05 1.06 -9.86
N VAL A 170 17.12 1.86 -9.74
CA VAL A 170 17.62 2.35 -8.45
C VAL A 170 16.58 3.23 -7.75
N ALA A 171 15.94 4.15 -8.47
CA ALA A 171 14.91 5.01 -7.91
C ALA A 171 13.68 4.20 -7.46
N ALA A 172 13.25 3.20 -8.24
CA ALA A 172 12.17 2.28 -7.87
C ALA A 172 12.50 1.47 -6.61
N PHE A 173 13.72 0.96 -6.49
CA PHE A 173 14.19 0.26 -5.30
C PHE A 173 14.10 1.15 -4.06
N PHE A 174 14.60 2.38 -4.11
CA PHE A 174 14.54 3.32 -3.00
C PHE A 174 13.12 3.78 -2.70
N LEU A 175 12.27 3.94 -3.73
CA LEU A 175 10.85 4.21 -3.56
C LEU A 175 10.18 3.10 -2.71
N GLY A 176 10.41 1.85 -3.09
CA GLY A 176 9.92 0.71 -2.33
C GLY A 176 10.49 0.66 -0.91
N LEU A 177 11.80 0.83 -0.77
CA LEU A 177 12.49 0.80 0.53
C LEU A 177 11.93 1.82 1.52
N CYS A 178 11.68 3.04 1.06
CA CYS A 178 11.11 4.10 1.90
C CYS A 178 9.63 3.87 2.19
N TRP A 179 8.88 3.32 1.24
CA TRP A 179 7.46 3.00 1.42
C TRP A 179 7.21 1.80 2.35
N GLY A 180 8.10 0.80 2.32
CA GLY A 180 7.94 -0.48 3.02
C GLY A 180 7.57 -0.38 4.51
N PRO A 181 8.19 0.48 5.31
CA PRO A 181 7.88 0.63 6.74
C PRO A 181 6.49 1.21 7.04
N PHE A 182 5.80 1.78 6.04
CA PHE A 182 4.54 2.49 6.24
C PHE A 182 3.42 1.60 6.79
N ASN A 183 3.20 0.43 6.19
CA ASN A 183 2.13 -0.48 6.62
C ASN A 183 2.30 -0.97 8.07
N PRO A 184 3.47 -1.48 8.50
CA PRO A 184 3.67 -1.86 9.90
C PRO A 184 3.61 -0.66 10.86
N LEU A 185 4.05 0.54 10.45
CA LEU A 185 3.88 1.77 11.23
C LEU A 185 2.40 2.08 11.45
N MET A 186 1.59 2.08 10.39
CA MET A 186 0.15 2.34 10.47
C MET A 186 -0.56 1.32 11.34
N SER A 187 -0.23 0.03 11.19
CA SER A 187 -0.78 -1.03 12.04
C SER A 187 -0.46 -0.82 13.51
N THR A 188 0.77 -0.42 13.83
CA THR A 188 1.18 -0.11 15.21
C THR A 188 0.40 1.08 15.78
N LEU A 189 0.18 2.12 14.99
CA LEU A 189 -0.57 3.30 15.41
C LEU A 189 -2.04 2.98 15.67
N VAL A 190 -2.68 2.20 14.78
CA VAL A 190 -4.07 1.76 14.99
C VAL A 190 -4.19 0.92 16.25
N GLN A 191 -3.29 -0.05 16.46
CA GLN A 191 -3.30 -0.91 17.66
C GLN A 191 -3.12 -0.13 18.96
N ARG A 192 -2.39 0.97 18.94
CA ARG A 192 -2.17 1.79 20.15
C ARG A 192 -3.29 2.78 20.43
N ARG A 193 -3.90 3.36 19.40
CA ARG A 193 -4.84 4.48 19.54
C ARG A 193 -6.31 4.07 19.46
N VAL A 194 -6.58 2.90 18.90
CA VAL A 194 -7.94 2.40 18.72
C VAL A 194 -8.20 1.26 19.70
N PRO A 195 -9.29 1.30 20.48
CA PRO A 195 -9.71 0.19 21.34
C PRO A 195 -9.80 -1.13 20.55
N ALA A 196 -9.41 -2.22 21.18
CA ALA A 196 -9.29 -3.54 20.50
C ALA A 196 -10.58 -4.00 19.81
N ASP A 197 -11.73 -3.66 20.38
CA ASP A 197 -13.06 -3.98 19.84
C ASP A 197 -13.46 -3.14 18.61
N GLU A 198 -12.80 -2.00 18.37
CA GLU A 198 -13.02 -1.13 17.21
C GLU A 198 -11.97 -1.30 16.11
N GLN A 199 -10.81 -1.91 16.40
CA GLN A 199 -9.70 -2.05 15.46
C GLN A 199 -10.11 -2.69 14.13
N GLY A 200 -10.88 -3.78 14.17
CA GLY A 200 -11.34 -4.46 12.97
C GLY A 200 -12.20 -3.56 12.07
N ARG A 201 -13.02 -2.68 12.65
CA ARG A 201 -13.84 -1.71 11.90
C ARG A 201 -12.98 -0.62 11.28
N VAL A 202 -12.01 -0.10 12.02
CA VAL A 202 -11.05 0.90 11.53
C VAL A 202 -10.22 0.35 10.38
N TYR A 203 -9.68 -0.86 10.52
CA TYR A 203 -8.97 -1.53 9.42
C TYR A 203 -9.86 -1.77 8.21
N GLY A 204 -11.11 -2.20 8.40
CA GLY A 204 -12.07 -2.38 7.31
C GLY A 204 -12.33 -1.08 6.55
N VAL A 205 -12.49 0.04 7.25
CA VAL A 205 -12.66 1.36 6.64
C VAL A 205 -11.39 1.79 5.91
N GLN A 206 -10.21 1.65 6.52
CA GLN A 206 -8.93 1.98 5.88
C GLN A 206 -8.72 1.18 4.58
N LEU A 207 -9.01 -0.11 4.62
CA LEU A 207 -8.90 -0.98 3.43
C LEU A 207 -9.88 -0.55 2.33
N SER A 208 -11.13 -0.25 2.71
CA SER A 208 -12.14 0.21 1.77
C SER A 208 -11.74 1.52 1.09
N VAL A 209 -11.23 2.47 1.87
CA VAL A 209 -10.71 3.75 1.36
C VAL A 209 -9.50 3.53 0.45
N PHE A 210 -8.57 2.67 0.88
CA PHE A 210 -7.37 2.35 0.11
C PHE A 210 -7.68 1.73 -1.26
N TYR A 211 -8.69 0.86 -1.36
CA TYR A 211 -9.07 0.20 -2.61
C TYR A 211 -10.11 0.95 -3.45
N ALA A 212 -10.82 1.93 -2.87
CA ALA A 212 -11.83 2.70 -3.60
C ALA A 212 -11.22 3.81 -4.48
N ALA A 213 -10.12 4.42 -4.05
CA ALA A 213 -9.50 5.54 -4.78
C ALA A 213 -8.75 5.14 -6.06
N PRO A 214 -7.97 4.04 -6.11
CA PRO A 214 -7.16 3.69 -7.26
C PRO A 214 -7.94 3.53 -8.58
N PRO A 215 -9.12 2.91 -8.65
CA PRO A 215 -9.86 2.81 -9.91
C PRO A 215 -10.19 4.16 -10.53
N LEU A 216 -10.61 5.13 -9.71
CA LEU A 216 -10.88 6.50 -10.17
C LEU A 216 -9.59 7.21 -10.59
N ALA A 217 -8.52 7.02 -9.81
CA ALA A 217 -7.21 7.58 -10.12
C ALA A 217 -6.63 6.97 -11.41
N MET A 218 -6.79 5.67 -11.67
CA MET A 218 -6.36 5.02 -12.90
C MET A 218 -7.07 5.60 -14.13
N LEU A 219 -8.38 5.87 -14.05
CA LEU A 219 -9.12 6.53 -15.13
C LEU A 219 -8.59 7.93 -15.38
N ALA A 220 -8.38 8.72 -14.33
CA ALA A 220 -7.86 10.09 -14.46
C ALA A 220 -6.42 10.11 -15.01
N VAL A 221 -5.58 9.18 -14.56
CA VAL A 221 -4.19 9.04 -15.03
C VAL A 221 -4.16 8.54 -16.46
N GLY A 222 -4.98 7.56 -16.85
CA GLY A 222 -5.10 7.08 -18.24
C GLY A 222 -5.46 8.23 -19.17
N PHE A 223 -6.51 8.99 -18.84
CA PHE A 223 -6.89 10.19 -19.61
C PHE A 223 -5.75 11.23 -19.67
N SER A 224 -5.03 11.43 -18.58
CA SER A 224 -3.90 12.37 -18.54
C SER A 224 -2.74 11.91 -19.42
N VAL A 225 -2.45 10.61 -19.44
CA VAL A 225 -1.42 10.01 -20.31
C VAL A 225 -1.77 10.18 -21.78
N GLU A 226 -3.03 9.94 -22.16
CA GLU A 226 -3.49 10.14 -23.54
C GLU A 226 -3.40 11.61 -23.99
N ARG A 227 -3.70 12.55 -23.08
CA ARG A 227 -3.77 13.96 -23.44
C ARG A 227 -2.43 14.69 -23.34
N PHE A 228 -1.62 14.39 -22.36
CA PHE A 228 -0.39 15.13 -22.03
C PHE A 228 0.88 14.29 -22.21
N GLY A 229 0.74 13.00 -22.47
CA GLY A 229 1.83 12.05 -22.56
C GLY A 229 2.29 11.53 -21.20
N VAL A 230 3.07 10.44 -21.24
CA VAL A 230 3.53 9.70 -20.07
C VAL A 230 4.40 10.57 -19.16
N SER A 231 5.41 11.26 -19.71
CA SER A 231 6.38 12.04 -18.94
C SER A 231 5.74 13.20 -18.17
N ALA A 232 4.86 13.99 -18.84
CA ALA A 232 4.18 15.11 -18.19
C ALA A 232 3.22 14.62 -17.10
N THR A 233 2.49 13.55 -17.35
CA THR A 233 1.59 12.94 -16.38
C THR A 233 2.37 12.44 -15.16
N TYR A 234 3.49 11.74 -15.38
CA TYR A 234 4.29 11.20 -14.28
C TYR A 234 4.93 12.29 -13.41
N LEU A 235 5.45 13.35 -14.03
CA LEU A 235 5.95 14.53 -13.30
C LEU A 235 4.84 15.22 -12.50
N GLY A 236 3.63 15.31 -13.04
CA GLY A 236 2.46 15.81 -12.33
C GLY A 236 2.13 14.98 -11.09
N LEU A 237 2.12 13.65 -11.22
CA LEU A 237 1.91 12.73 -10.10
C LEU A 237 3.01 12.85 -9.03
N ALA A 238 4.27 12.95 -9.46
CA ALA A 238 5.41 13.16 -8.56
C ALA A 238 5.29 14.50 -7.79
N GLY A 239 4.84 15.56 -8.48
CA GLY A 239 4.57 16.86 -7.86
C GLY A 239 3.45 16.80 -6.82
N ILE A 240 2.33 16.12 -7.13
CA ILE A 240 1.22 15.93 -6.16
C ILE A 240 1.72 15.12 -4.95
N LEU A 241 2.53 14.08 -5.17
CA LEU A 241 3.10 13.29 -4.08
C LEU A 241 4.01 14.12 -3.18
N ALA A 242 4.91 14.91 -3.76
CA ALA A 242 5.81 15.78 -3.03
C ALA A 242 5.04 16.85 -2.22
N ALA A 243 4.03 17.47 -2.82
CA ALA A 243 3.16 18.42 -2.13
C ALA A 243 2.39 17.74 -0.98
N THR A 244 1.87 16.53 -1.19
CA THR A 244 1.18 15.77 -0.15
C THR A 244 2.12 15.44 1.01
N ALA A 245 3.33 14.96 0.72
CA ALA A 245 4.33 14.67 1.74
C ALA A 245 4.65 15.92 2.57
N LEU A 246 4.83 17.07 1.92
CA LEU A 246 5.07 18.34 2.60
C LEU A 246 3.89 18.74 3.49
N LEU A 247 2.66 18.69 2.97
CA LEU A 247 1.44 19.03 3.72
C LEU A 247 1.25 18.15 4.94
N VAL A 248 1.51 16.84 4.81
CA VAL A 248 1.43 15.90 5.93
C VAL A 248 2.48 16.18 6.98
N LEU A 249 3.72 16.50 6.58
CA LEU A 249 4.81 16.85 7.50
C LEU A 249 4.53 18.14 8.29
N LEU A 250 3.77 19.05 7.69
CA LEU A 250 3.35 20.30 8.33
C LEU A 250 2.06 20.16 9.14
N ALA A 251 1.34 19.04 9.00
CA ALA A 251 0.06 18.84 9.65
C ALA A 251 0.20 18.77 11.19
N PRO A 252 -0.65 19.50 11.94
CA PRO A 252 -0.60 19.50 13.40
C PRO A 252 -0.79 18.11 14.02
N GLY A 253 -1.62 17.27 13.40
CA GLY A 253 -1.88 15.91 13.88
C GLY A 253 -0.65 15.00 13.87
N LEU A 254 0.37 15.31 13.06
CA LEU A 254 1.59 14.50 13.03
C LEU A 254 2.45 14.68 14.30
N LYS A 255 2.31 15.80 15.01
CA LYS A 255 3.04 16.07 16.26
C LYS A 255 2.65 15.10 17.39
N GLU A 256 1.48 14.51 17.31
CA GLU A 256 0.93 13.55 18.29
C GLU A 256 1.40 12.10 18.05
N ILE A 257 2.30 11.87 17.08
CA ILE A 257 2.66 10.51 16.64
C ILE A 257 3.51 9.73 17.65
N ASP A 258 4.28 10.44 18.45
CA ASP A 258 5.16 9.85 19.47
C ASP A 258 4.45 9.70 20.84
N ASP A 259 3.31 10.37 21.02
CA ASP A 259 2.43 10.23 22.19
C ASP A 259 1.70 8.86 22.15
#